data_8f818684da0e807441da4bf98f058f2b
#
_entry.id   8f818684da0e807441da4bf98f058f2b
#
_cell.length_a   1.000
_cell.length_b   1.000
_cell.length_c   1.000
_cell.angle_alpha   90.00
_cell.angle_beta   90.00
_cell.angle_gamma   90.00
#
_symmetry.space_group_name_H-M   'P 1'
#
loop_
_entity.id
_entity.type
_entity.pdbx_description
1 polymer ?
#
loop_
_entity_poly.entity_id
_entity_poly.type
_entity_poly.pdbx_seq_one_letter_code
_entity_poly.pdbx_strand_id
1 'polypeptide(L)'
;KPAAGWLGVLLGMGVPLACATFVLFGWLDAVKNGEAAQLTANAFRYHWADLGGMPITVGVKLDSLTVAMFFMVAFIAFWIFFFSVGYMAGHSDEVGGQSKYHRFFAYLSLFGFSMLGLVVSSSLLFLFIFWELVGLCSYLLIGYYFHERVPQYAQMKAFITNRVGDFGFLIGLMLVYFHLGTLDLDEAAARFAEQFAGQSGIFASPFTLFGWSLATIMGVGLF
;
A
#
# COMPACT_ATOMS: atom_id res chain seq x y z
N LYS A 1 -15.13 1.75 -27.46
CA LYS A 1 -15.25 3.10 -28.02
C LYS A 1 -14.28 4.01 -27.27
N PRO A 2 -13.39 4.77 -27.92
CA PRO A 2 -12.32 5.53 -27.27
C PRO A 2 -12.81 6.55 -26.23
N ALA A 3 -13.99 7.14 -26.45
CA ALA A 3 -14.57 8.12 -25.54
C ALA A 3 -14.83 7.58 -24.12
N ALA A 4 -15.21 6.32 -23.96
CA ALA A 4 -15.43 5.72 -22.64
C ALA A 4 -14.11 5.48 -21.90
N GLY A 5 -13.01 5.21 -22.62
CA GLY A 5 -11.69 5.06 -22.02
C GLY A 5 -11.15 6.36 -21.43
N TRP A 6 -11.31 7.48 -22.17
CA TRP A 6 -10.89 8.81 -21.68
C TRP A 6 -11.66 9.26 -20.44
N LEU A 7 -12.97 9.03 -20.41
CA LEU A 7 -13.79 9.32 -19.22
C LEU A 7 -13.38 8.46 -18.03
N GLY A 8 -13.08 7.18 -18.25
CA GLY A 8 -12.59 6.29 -17.20
C GLY A 8 -11.25 6.76 -16.61
N VAL A 9 -10.32 7.25 -17.44
CA VAL A 9 -9.05 7.80 -17.00
C VAL A 9 -9.24 9.10 -16.23
N LEU A 10 -10.01 10.03 -16.76
CA LEU A 10 -10.24 11.33 -16.12
C LEU A 10 -10.94 11.20 -14.77
N LEU A 11 -11.96 10.35 -14.67
CA LEU A 11 -12.68 10.13 -13.42
C LEU A 11 -11.94 9.17 -12.48
N GLY A 12 -11.37 8.10 -13.01
CA GLY A 12 -10.72 7.07 -12.20
C GLY A 12 -9.44 7.51 -11.51
N MET A 13 -8.61 8.32 -12.18
CA MET A 13 -7.34 8.79 -11.62
C MET A 13 -7.19 10.30 -11.58
N GLY A 14 -8.00 11.05 -12.33
CA GLY A 14 -8.02 12.51 -12.25
C GLY A 14 -8.54 13.01 -10.89
N VAL A 15 -9.56 12.36 -10.35
CA VAL A 15 -10.11 12.70 -9.01
C VAL A 15 -9.10 12.42 -7.90
N PRO A 16 -8.46 11.24 -7.81
CA PRO A 16 -7.38 11.00 -6.85
C PRO A 16 -6.22 11.99 -6.97
N LEU A 17 -5.81 12.35 -8.18
CA LEU A 17 -4.76 13.35 -8.40
C LEU A 17 -5.17 14.74 -7.92
N ALA A 18 -6.40 15.18 -8.20
CA ALA A 18 -6.93 16.45 -7.72
C ALA A 18 -7.01 16.48 -6.19
N CYS A 19 -7.49 15.39 -5.57
CA CYS A 19 -7.52 15.23 -4.12
C CYS A 19 -6.10 15.25 -3.53
N ALA A 20 -5.15 14.52 -4.13
CA ALA A 20 -3.76 14.49 -3.68
C ALA A 20 -3.10 15.87 -3.75
N THR A 21 -3.37 16.62 -4.81
CA THR A 21 -2.88 17.99 -4.98
C THR A 21 -3.46 18.92 -3.92
N PHE A 22 -4.76 18.82 -3.66
CA PHE A 22 -5.43 19.59 -2.62
C PHE A 22 -4.86 19.29 -1.23
N VAL A 23 -4.70 18.00 -0.90
CA VAL A 23 -4.11 17.56 0.37
C VAL A 23 -2.66 18.05 0.51
N LEU A 24 -1.87 18.00 -0.57
CA LEU A 24 -0.49 18.49 -0.56
C LEU A 24 -0.41 19.99 -0.25
N PHE A 25 -1.21 20.82 -0.92
CA PHE A 25 -1.22 22.27 -0.65
C PHE A 25 -1.75 22.59 0.75
N GLY A 26 -2.82 21.92 1.19
CA GLY A 26 -3.33 22.07 2.56
C GLY A 26 -2.31 21.66 3.62
N TRP A 27 -1.55 20.61 3.38
CA TRP A 27 -0.46 20.17 4.27
C TRP A 27 0.68 21.19 4.31
N LEU A 28 1.10 21.72 3.16
CA LEU A 28 2.15 22.74 3.10
C LEU A 28 1.76 24.04 3.84
N ASP A 29 0.50 24.44 3.75
CA ASP A 29 0.01 25.60 4.52
C ASP A 29 -0.05 25.30 6.02
N ALA A 30 -0.50 24.12 6.41
CA ALA A 30 -0.51 23.68 7.81
C ALA A 30 0.90 23.59 8.42
N VAL A 31 1.88 23.13 7.65
CA VAL A 31 3.29 23.10 8.08
C VAL A 31 3.82 24.51 8.29
N LYS A 32 3.52 25.45 7.38
CA LYS A 32 3.91 26.86 7.52
C LYS A 32 3.30 27.52 8.75
N ASN A 33 2.05 27.18 9.08
CA ASN A 33 1.31 27.75 10.21
C ASN A 33 1.59 27.03 11.54
N GLY A 34 2.34 25.91 11.52
CA GLY A 34 2.58 25.09 12.72
C GLY A 34 1.41 24.21 13.17
N GLU A 35 0.41 24.03 12.32
CA GLU A 35 -0.83 23.29 12.61
C GLU A 35 -0.79 21.82 12.14
N ALA A 36 0.32 21.38 11.57
CA ALA A 36 0.46 20.03 10.99
C ALA A 36 0.16 18.90 12.01
N ALA A 37 0.58 19.09 13.28
CA ALA A 37 0.32 18.11 14.33
C ALA A 37 -1.19 17.93 14.64
N GLN A 38 -1.99 19.01 14.49
CA GLN A 38 -3.45 18.94 14.69
C GLN A 38 -4.12 18.17 13.55
N LEU A 39 -3.66 18.33 12.32
CA LEU A 39 -4.17 17.57 11.17
C LEU A 39 -3.87 16.07 11.32
N THR A 40 -2.68 15.72 11.79
CA THR A 40 -2.31 14.32 12.08
C THR A 40 -3.19 13.73 13.17
N ALA A 41 -3.42 14.47 14.25
CA ALA A 41 -4.25 14.02 15.39
C ALA A 41 -5.74 13.84 15.02
N ASN A 42 -6.25 14.64 14.08
CA ASN A 42 -7.64 14.60 13.62
C ASN A 42 -7.86 13.68 12.41
N ALA A 43 -6.88 12.88 12.03
CA ALA A 43 -7.03 11.94 10.92
C ALA A 43 -8.13 10.92 11.20
N PHE A 44 -8.84 10.52 10.15
CA PHE A 44 -9.97 9.59 10.25
C PHE A 44 -9.52 8.24 10.80
N ARG A 45 -10.16 7.80 11.89
CA ARG A 45 -9.99 6.46 12.48
C ARG A 45 -11.35 5.85 12.73
N TYR A 46 -11.57 4.64 12.23
CA TYR A 46 -12.79 3.86 12.42
C TYR A 46 -12.47 2.53 13.09
N HIS A 47 -13.18 2.23 14.17
CA HIS A 47 -13.09 0.93 14.82
C HIS A 47 -13.84 -0.11 13.95
N TRP A 48 -13.11 -1.08 13.44
CA TRP A 48 -13.67 -2.09 12.53
C TRP A 48 -14.05 -3.38 13.24
N ALA A 49 -13.20 -3.92 14.10
CA ALA A 49 -13.43 -5.18 14.81
C ALA A 49 -12.56 -5.28 16.07
N ASP A 50 -12.95 -6.16 16.98
CA ASP A 50 -12.15 -6.55 18.14
C ASP A 50 -11.59 -7.96 17.94
N LEU A 51 -10.28 -8.10 17.99
CA LEU A 51 -9.59 -9.38 17.91
C LEU A 51 -8.95 -9.71 19.26
N GLY A 52 -9.59 -10.66 20.02
CA GLY A 52 -9.04 -11.08 21.30
C GLY A 52 -8.90 -9.98 22.37
N GLY A 53 -9.76 -8.95 22.34
CA GLY A 53 -9.72 -7.81 23.25
C GLY A 53 -8.89 -6.62 22.76
N MET A 54 -8.38 -6.69 21.53
CA MET A 54 -7.65 -5.59 20.90
C MET A 54 -8.48 -4.96 19.78
N PRO A 55 -8.69 -3.62 19.78
CA PRO A 55 -9.43 -2.95 18.74
C PRO A 55 -8.59 -2.88 17.45
N ILE A 56 -9.14 -3.42 16.35
CA ILE A 56 -8.59 -3.21 15.02
C ILE A 56 -9.21 -1.94 14.45
N THR A 57 -8.38 -0.95 14.20
CA THR A 57 -8.78 0.33 13.62
C THR A 57 -8.43 0.41 12.16
N VAL A 58 -9.37 0.88 11.35
CA VAL A 58 -9.13 1.31 9.96
C VAL A 58 -8.98 2.82 9.98
N GLY A 59 -7.88 3.33 9.52
CA GLY A 59 -7.66 4.76 9.55
C GLY A 59 -6.74 5.25 8.44
N VAL A 60 -6.71 6.55 8.30
CA VAL A 60 -5.82 7.28 7.40
C VAL A 60 -4.74 7.94 8.25
N LYS A 61 -3.49 7.67 7.95
CA LYS A 61 -2.36 8.37 8.57
C LYS A 61 -1.96 9.54 7.66
N LEU A 62 -1.86 10.72 8.27
CA LEU A 62 -1.42 11.94 7.57
C LEU A 62 -0.13 12.43 8.23
N ASP A 63 0.98 12.24 7.56
CA ASP A 63 2.27 12.84 7.90
C ASP A 63 2.95 13.37 6.62
N SER A 64 4.07 14.05 6.77
CA SER A 64 4.78 14.66 5.64
C SER A 64 5.20 13.61 4.59
N LEU A 65 5.59 12.41 5.02
CA LEU A 65 5.97 11.32 4.13
C LEU A 65 4.75 10.79 3.38
N THR A 66 3.66 10.50 4.09
CA THR A 66 2.41 10.01 3.51
C THR A 66 1.85 10.96 2.47
N VAL A 67 1.81 12.27 2.77
CA VAL A 67 1.29 13.28 1.84
C VAL A 67 2.16 13.38 0.58
N ALA A 68 3.49 13.39 0.73
CA ALA A 68 4.42 13.42 -0.40
C ALA A 68 4.29 12.16 -1.27
N MET A 69 4.25 10.98 -0.65
CA MET A 69 4.09 9.69 -1.34
C MET A 69 2.73 9.57 -2.01
N PHE A 70 1.65 10.01 -1.35
CA PHE A 70 0.31 9.99 -1.91
C PHE A 70 0.20 10.83 -3.19
N PHE A 71 0.77 12.05 -3.16
CA PHE A 71 0.84 12.89 -4.35
C PHE A 71 1.68 12.25 -5.46
N MET A 72 2.88 11.75 -5.14
CA MET A 72 3.77 11.13 -6.13
C MET A 72 3.12 9.92 -6.80
N VAL A 73 2.50 9.03 -6.01
CA VAL A 73 1.82 7.83 -6.53
C VAL A 73 0.62 8.24 -7.41
N ALA A 74 -0.21 9.17 -6.97
CA ALA A 74 -1.36 9.64 -7.75
C ALA A 74 -0.93 10.31 -9.06
N PHE A 75 0.15 11.10 -9.03
CA PHE A 75 0.70 11.78 -10.22
C PHE A 75 1.23 10.77 -11.24
N ILE A 76 2.06 9.83 -10.81
CA ILE A 76 2.64 8.81 -11.71
C ILE A 76 1.53 7.90 -12.25
N ALA A 77 0.61 7.45 -11.40
CA ALA A 77 -0.50 6.61 -11.81
C ALA A 77 -1.38 7.30 -12.86
N PHE A 78 -1.68 8.59 -12.71
CA PHE A 78 -2.43 9.35 -13.70
C PHE A 78 -1.77 9.29 -15.09
N TRP A 79 -0.46 9.51 -15.18
CA TRP A 79 0.27 9.45 -16.44
C TRP A 79 0.32 8.03 -17.04
N ILE A 80 0.42 7.01 -16.20
CA ILE A 80 0.36 5.61 -16.64
C ILE A 80 -1.02 5.31 -17.25
N PHE A 81 -2.10 5.73 -16.60
CA PHE A 81 -3.46 5.55 -17.13
C PHE A 81 -3.65 6.29 -18.45
N PHE A 82 -3.18 7.54 -18.51
CA PHE A 82 -3.26 8.35 -19.72
C PHE A 82 -2.55 7.68 -20.91
N PHE A 83 -1.31 7.24 -20.69
CA PHE A 83 -0.53 6.51 -21.69
C PHE A 83 -1.22 5.19 -22.10
N SER A 84 -1.75 4.46 -21.13
CA SER A 84 -2.39 3.15 -21.36
C SER A 84 -3.61 3.23 -22.27
N VAL A 85 -4.32 4.35 -22.32
CA VAL A 85 -5.45 4.56 -23.24
C VAL A 85 -5.01 4.45 -24.69
N GLY A 86 -3.91 5.14 -25.05
CA GLY A 86 -3.35 5.08 -26.40
C GLY A 86 -2.70 3.73 -26.72
N TYR A 87 -1.94 3.19 -25.76
CA TYR A 87 -1.24 1.93 -25.92
C TYR A 87 -2.21 0.75 -26.16
N MET A 88 -3.24 0.64 -25.32
CA MET A 88 -4.21 -0.46 -25.40
C MET A 88 -5.20 -0.34 -26.57
N ALA A 89 -5.36 0.84 -27.15
CA ALA A 89 -6.25 1.03 -28.31
C ALA A 89 -5.77 0.23 -29.55
N GLY A 90 -4.44 0.02 -29.69
CA GLY A 90 -3.86 -0.76 -30.78
C GLY A 90 -3.63 -2.24 -30.48
N HIS A 91 -3.66 -2.65 -29.21
CA HIS A 91 -3.28 -4.00 -28.77
C HIS A 91 -4.45 -4.83 -28.22
N SER A 92 -5.65 -4.25 -28.10
CA SER A 92 -6.78 -4.93 -27.46
C SER A 92 -7.51 -5.93 -28.36
N ASP A 93 -7.32 -5.86 -29.67
CA ASP A 93 -8.14 -6.61 -30.65
C ASP A 93 -7.61 -8.01 -30.97
N GLU A 94 -6.39 -8.34 -30.59
CA GLU A 94 -5.71 -9.56 -31.06
C GLU A 94 -5.99 -10.80 -30.19
N VAL A 95 -6.63 -10.68 -29.04
CA VAL A 95 -6.80 -11.80 -28.11
C VAL A 95 -8.21 -12.39 -28.19
N GLY A 96 -8.43 -13.26 -29.19
CA GLY A 96 -9.65 -14.08 -29.27
C GLY A 96 -10.90 -13.35 -29.75
N GLY A 97 -10.78 -12.30 -30.53
CA GLY A 97 -11.92 -11.63 -31.19
C GLY A 97 -12.85 -10.83 -30.27
N GLN A 98 -12.52 -10.73 -28.97
CA GLN A 98 -13.24 -9.87 -28.03
C GLN A 98 -12.28 -8.84 -27.43
N SER A 99 -12.65 -7.57 -27.51
CA SER A 99 -11.91 -6.47 -26.89
C SER A 99 -11.85 -6.67 -25.37
N LYS A 100 -10.68 -6.98 -24.84
CA LYS A 100 -10.43 -7.14 -23.40
C LYS A 100 -9.98 -5.83 -22.73
N TYR A 101 -10.17 -4.72 -23.42
CA TYR A 101 -9.83 -3.38 -22.99
C TYR A 101 -10.35 -3.05 -21.57
N HIS A 102 -11.63 -3.34 -21.31
CA HIS A 102 -12.23 -3.09 -19.99
C HIS A 102 -11.57 -3.88 -18.86
N ARG A 103 -11.13 -5.09 -19.13
CA ARG A 103 -10.46 -5.95 -18.17
C ARG A 103 -9.10 -5.38 -17.75
N PHE A 104 -8.32 -4.86 -18.70
CA PHE A 104 -7.05 -4.21 -18.39
C PHE A 104 -7.23 -3.00 -17.46
N PHE A 105 -8.18 -2.11 -17.80
CA PHE A 105 -8.43 -0.94 -16.98
C PHE A 105 -9.03 -1.26 -15.61
N ALA A 106 -9.80 -2.33 -15.48
CA ALA A 106 -10.27 -2.81 -14.19
C ALA A 106 -9.09 -3.24 -13.28
N TYR A 107 -8.16 -4.01 -13.83
CA TYR A 107 -6.95 -4.43 -13.08
C TYR A 107 -6.05 -3.25 -12.73
N LEU A 108 -5.87 -2.33 -13.67
CA LEU A 108 -5.07 -1.13 -13.45
C LEU A 108 -5.71 -0.21 -12.41
N SER A 109 -7.04 -0.06 -12.41
CA SER A 109 -7.77 0.73 -11.41
C SER A 109 -7.68 0.10 -10.02
N LEU A 110 -7.80 -1.23 -9.93
CA LEU A 110 -7.62 -1.96 -8.68
C LEU A 110 -6.19 -1.80 -8.14
N PHE A 111 -5.19 -1.83 -9.03
CA PHE A 111 -3.79 -1.56 -8.67
C PHE A 111 -3.61 -0.15 -8.09
N GLY A 112 -4.14 0.87 -8.78
CA GLY A 112 -4.09 2.26 -8.30
C GLY A 112 -4.76 2.44 -6.93
N PHE A 113 -5.95 1.85 -6.75
CA PHE A 113 -6.65 1.84 -5.47
C PHE A 113 -5.81 1.20 -4.35
N SER A 114 -5.21 0.03 -4.64
CA SER A 114 -4.39 -0.70 -3.68
C SER A 114 -3.16 0.09 -3.24
N MET A 115 -2.47 0.73 -4.20
CA MET A 115 -1.29 1.56 -3.93
C MET A 115 -1.64 2.79 -3.09
N LEU A 116 -2.73 3.48 -3.41
CA LEU A 116 -3.17 4.63 -2.62
C LEU A 116 -3.61 4.22 -1.22
N GLY A 117 -4.32 3.09 -1.09
CA GLY A 117 -4.72 2.54 0.20
C GLY A 117 -3.52 2.14 1.07
N LEU A 118 -2.49 1.54 0.46
CA LEU A 118 -1.25 1.18 1.14
C LEU A 118 -0.55 2.41 1.73
N VAL A 119 -0.44 3.49 0.94
CA VAL A 119 0.25 4.72 1.35
C VAL A 119 -0.44 5.41 2.52
N VAL A 120 -1.77 5.42 2.57
CA VAL A 120 -2.52 6.13 3.62
C VAL A 120 -2.87 5.27 4.83
N SER A 121 -2.51 4.00 4.83
CA SER A 121 -2.87 3.07 5.92
C SER A 121 -2.25 3.48 7.25
N SER A 122 -3.06 3.54 8.31
CA SER A 122 -2.61 3.80 9.68
C SER A 122 -2.32 2.52 10.49
N SER A 123 -2.72 1.35 9.97
CA SER A 123 -2.58 0.07 10.65
C SER A 123 -1.71 -0.89 9.85
N LEU A 124 -0.80 -1.61 10.53
CA LEU A 124 0.04 -2.67 9.94
C LEU A 124 -0.78 -3.77 9.28
N LEU A 125 -1.95 -4.11 9.82
CA LEU A 125 -2.83 -5.12 9.23
C LEU A 125 -3.39 -4.66 7.88
N PHE A 126 -3.89 -3.41 7.82
CA PHE A 126 -4.42 -2.86 6.56
C PHE A 126 -3.31 -2.59 5.54
N LEU A 127 -2.13 -2.18 6.01
CA LEU A 127 -0.95 -2.07 5.17
C LEU A 127 -0.61 -3.43 4.53
N PHE A 128 -0.63 -4.53 5.29
CA PHE A 128 -0.44 -5.87 4.77
C PHE A 128 -1.53 -6.28 3.77
N ILE A 129 -2.81 -6.00 4.06
CA ILE A 129 -3.92 -6.31 3.15
C ILE A 129 -3.75 -5.58 1.81
N PHE A 130 -3.43 -4.28 1.84
CA PHE A 130 -3.19 -3.52 0.60
C PHE A 130 -1.92 -3.96 -0.12
N TRP A 131 -0.87 -4.33 0.61
CA TRP A 131 0.35 -4.92 0.04
C TRP A 131 0.04 -6.21 -0.74
N GLU A 132 -0.71 -7.13 -0.15
CA GLU A 132 -1.17 -8.35 -0.78
C GLU A 132 -2.03 -8.07 -2.02
N LEU A 133 -2.87 -7.04 -1.96
CA LEU A 133 -3.71 -6.64 -3.07
C LEU A 133 -2.89 -6.06 -4.24
N VAL A 134 -1.83 -5.29 -3.97
CA VAL A 134 -0.85 -4.83 -4.98
C VAL A 134 -0.18 -6.03 -5.65
N GLY A 135 0.24 -7.02 -4.86
CA GLY A 135 0.82 -8.27 -5.35
C GLY A 135 -0.13 -9.03 -6.29
N LEU A 136 -1.40 -9.16 -5.90
CA LEU A 136 -2.44 -9.77 -6.74
C LEU A 136 -2.68 -8.99 -8.04
N CYS A 137 -2.76 -7.66 -7.95
CA CYS A 137 -2.96 -6.82 -9.13
C CYS A 137 -1.79 -6.92 -10.11
N SER A 138 -0.56 -6.99 -9.62
CA SER A 138 0.63 -7.17 -10.45
C SER A 138 0.59 -8.51 -11.18
N TYR A 139 0.19 -9.59 -10.50
CA TYR A 139 -0.03 -10.90 -11.11
C TYR A 139 -1.05 -10.83 -12.26
N LEU A 140 -2.19 -10.17 -12.04
CA LEU A 140 -3.25 -10.03 -13.05
C LEU A 140 -2.83 -9.18 -14.24
N LEU A 141 -2.02 -8.14 -14.02
CA LEU A 141 -1.50 -7.27 -15.08
C LEU A 141 -0.39 -7.95 -15.89
N ILE A 142 0.56 -8.65 -15.26
CA ILE A 142 1.61 -9.42 -15.95
C ILE A 142 0.96 -10.52 -16.79
N GLY A 143 -0.05 -11.21 -16.24
CA GLY A 143 -0.79 -12.26 -16.90
C GLY A 143 -1.90 -11.78 -17.84
N TYR A 144 -1.93 -10.50 -18.22
CA TYR A 144 -2.97 -9.98 -19.11
C TYR A 144 -3.03 -10.73 -20.44
N TYR A 145 -1.86 -11.03 -21.03
CA TYR A 145 -1.69 -11.84 -22.25
C TYR A 145 -1.57 -13.33 -21.94
N PHE A 146 -2.51 -13.89 -21.19
CA PHE A 146 -2.47 -15.26 -20.68
C PHE A 146 -2.50 -16.34 -21.80
N HIS A 147 -2.71 -15.99 -23.06
CA HIS A 147 -2.63 -16.92 -24.21
C HIS A 147 -1.19 -17.22 -24.62
N GLU A 148 -0.24 -16.37 -24.25
CA GLU A 148 1.16 -16.55 -24.52
C GLU A 148 1.85 -17.27 -23.36
N ARG A 149 2.79 -18.19 -23.68
CA ARG A 149 3.51 -18.97 -22.65
C ARG A 149 4.44 -18.11 -21.80
N VAL A 150 5.08 -17.10 -22.39
CA VAL A 150 6.06 -16.26 -21.69
C VAL A 150 5.41 -15.45 -20.57
N PRO A 151 4.32 -14.71 -20.78
CA PRO A 151 3.59 -14.02 -19.70
C PRO A 151 3.04 -14.96 -18.63
N GLN A 152 2.60 -16.18 -19.01
CA GLN A 152 2.15 -17.19 -18.04
C GLN A 152 3.24 -17.58 -17.05
N TYR A 153 4.44 -17.87 -17.53
CA TYR A 153 5.57 -18.20 -16.65
C TYR A 153 6.00 -16.99 -15.81
N ALA A 154 6.02 -15.80 -16.42
CA ALA A 154 6.42 -14.57 -15.74
C ALA A 154 5.48 -14.23 -14.57
N GLN A 155 4.15 -14.31 -14.78
CA GLN A 155 3.17 -14.04 -13.74
C GLN A 155 3.26 -15.05 -12.57
N MET A 156 3.43 -16.35 -12.88
CA MET A 156 3.60 -17.38 -11.83
C MET A 156 4.87 -17.15 -11.03
N LYS A 157 5.99 -16.88 -11.70
CA LYS A 157 7.27 -16.61 -11.05
C LYS A 157 7.17 -15.38 -10.13
N ALA A 158 6.64 -14.27 -10.63
CA ALA A 158 6.45 -13.05 -9.85
C ALA A 158 5.57 -13.30 -8.62
N PHE A 159 4.44 -13.98 -8.79
CA PHE A 159 3.53 -14.26 -7.70
C PHE A 159 4.16 -15.13 -6.60
N ILE A 160 4.82 -16.23 -6.98
CA ILE A 160 5.47 -17.14 -6.01
C ILE A 160 6.59 -16.40 -5.27
N THR A 161 7.41 -15.62 -5.97
CA THR A 161 8.50 -14.87 -5.35
C THR A 161 7.97 -13.86 -4.33
N ASN A 162 6.92 -13.11 -4.67
CA ASN A 162 6.27 -12.18 -3.75
C ASN A 162 5.70 -12.89 -2.51
N ARG A 163 5.05 -14.06 -2.70
CA ARG A 163 4.48 -14.82 -1.57
C ARG A 163 5.52 -15.29 -0.56
N VAL A 164 6.72 -15.62 -1.00
CA VAL A 164 7.80 -15.97 -0.07
C VAL A 164 8.17 -14.76 0.80
N GLY A 165 8.24 -13.55 0.23
CA GLY A 165 8.44 -12.31 0.99
C GLY A 165 7.27 -11.98 1.93
N ASP A 166 6.03 -12.11 1.44
CA ASP A 166 4.81 -11.85 2.20
C ASP A 166 4.69 -12.73 3.45
N PHE A 167 5.19 -13.96 3.38
CA PHE A 167 5.25 -14.85 4.54
C PHE A 167 6.17 -14.30 5.64
N GLY A 168 7.32 -13.71 5.26
CA GLY A 168 8.20 -13.02 6.20
C GLY A 168 7.53 -11.81 6.84
N PHE A 169 6.84 -11.00 6.03
CA PHE A 169 6.07 -9.86 6.52
C PHE A 169 4.98 -10.27 7.52
N LEU A 170 4.24 -11.35 7.25
CA LEU A 170 3.21 -11.88 8.14
C LEU A 170 3.80 -12.33 9.49
N ILE A 171 4.96 -12.99 9.49
CA ILE A 171 5.66 -13.37 10.71
C ILE A 171 6.05 -12.12 11.50
N GLY A 172 6.61 -11.10 10.84
CA GLY A 172 6.95 -9.83 11.47
C GLY A 172 5.74 -9.15 12.11
N LEU A 173 4.61 -9.10 11.40
CA LEU A 173 3.34 -8.56 11.90
C LEU A 173 2.83 -9.33 13.13
N MET A 174 2.91 -10.66 13.12
CA MET A 174 2.54 -11.48 14.29
C MET A 174 3.46 -11.22 15.48
N LEU A 175 4.76 -11.07 15.27
CA LEU A 175 5.70 -10.74 16.34
C LEU A 175 5.38 -9.36 16.95
N VAL A 176 5.09 -8.36 16.13
CA VAL A 176 4.64 -7.04 16.61
C VAL A 176 3.37 -7.19 17.44
N TYR A 177 2.39 -7.92 16.94
CA TYR A 177 1.13 -8.17 17.63
C TYR A 177 1.34 -8.81 19.01
N PHE A 178 2.12 -9.89 19.10
CA PHE A 178 2.32 -10.62 20.36
C PHE A 178 3.16 -9.85 21.38
N HIS A 179 4.09 -8.99 20.95
CA HIS A 179 5.01 -8.31 21.89
C HIS A 179 4.55 -6.90 22.24
N LEU A 180 4.02 -6.16 21.27
CA LEU A 180 3.56 -4.78 21.50
C LEU A 180 2.06 -4.69 21.81
N GLY A 181 1.29 -5.70 21.48
CA GLY A 181 -0.12 -5.74 21.75
C GLY A 181 -0.94 -4.71 20.96
N THR A 182 -0.43 -4.22 19.82
CA THR A 182 -1.12 -3.28 18.94
C THR A 182 -0.67 -3.45 17.50
N LEU A 183 -1.56 -3.13 16.55
CA LEU A 183 -1.27 -3.10 15.12
C LEU A 183 -1.39 -1.69 14.53
N ASP A 184 -1.72 -0.68 15.35
CA ASP A 184 -1.68 0.72 14.93
C ASP A 184 -0.23 1.17 14.84
N LEU A 185 0.15 1.83 13.73
CA LEU A 185 1.53 2.23 13.45
C LEU A 185 2.09 3.23 14.48
N ASP A 186 1.28 4.20 14.89
CA ASP A 186 1.71 5.24 15.82
C ASP A 186 1.85 4.68 17.24
N GLU A 187 0.89 3.85 17.65
CA GLU A 187 0.89 3.20 18.95
C GLU A 187 2.01 2.14 19.06
N ALA A 188 2.22 1.38 17.98
CA ALA A 188 3.31 0.42 17.93
C ALA A 188 4.68 1.10 18.03
N ALA A 189 4.88 2.23 17.34
CA ALA A 189 6.10 3.01 17.41
C ALA A 189 6.33 3.59 18.83
N ALA A 190 5.29 4.10 19.47
CA ALA A 190 5.36 4.63 20.83
C ALA A 190 5.71 3.54 21.85
N ARG A 191 5.00 2.41 21.84
CA ARG A 191 5.25 1.26 22.72
C ARG A 191 6.63 0.65 22.48
N PHE A 192 7.05 0.59 21.22
CA PHE A 192 8.40 0.16 20.87
C PHE A 192 9.46 1.08 21.48
N ALA A 193 9.28 2.40 21.34
CA ALA A 193 10.19 3.38 21.92
C ALA A 193 10.26 3.27 23.46
N GLU A 194 9.12 3.13 24.14
CA GLU A 194 9.06 2.96 25.61
C GLU A 194 9.76 1.67 26.06
N GLN A 195 9.49 0.56 25.38
CA GLN A 195 10.02 -0.74 25.78
C GLN A 195 11.53 -0.85 25.57
N PHE A 196 12.10 -0.14 24.58
CA PHE A 196 13.51 -0.21 24.23
C PHE A 196 14.32 1.05 24.57
N ALA A 197 13.70 2.14 25.04
CA ALA A 197 14.38 3.40 25.38
C ALA A 197 15.37 3.29 26.56
N GLY A 198 15.20 2.29 27.43
CA GLY A 198 16.10 2.05 28.58
C GLY A 198 17.32 1.16 28.28
N GLN A 199 17.41 0.60 27.09
CA GLN A 199 18.49 -0.31 26.69
C GLN A 199 19.46 0.43 25.75
N SER A 200 20.71 0.49 26.11
CA SER A 200 21.76 1.15 25.33
C SER A 200 22.05 0.37 24.04
N GLY A 201 21.20 0.55 23.07
CA GLY A 201 21.26 -0.02 21.74
C GLY A 201 19.96 -0.75 21.36
N ILE A 202 19.44 -0.39 20.20
CA ILE A 202 18.24 -0.99 19.58
C ILE A 202 18.32 -2.54 19.50
N PHE A 203 19.51 -3.10 19.65
CA PHE A 203 19.81 -4.52 19.52
C PHE A 203 19.94 -5.27 20.86
N ALA A 204 19.83 -4.61 22.01
CA ALA A 204 20.02 -5.20 23.33
C ALA A 204 18.71 -5.68 23.97
N SER A 205 17.82 -6.34 23.23
CA SER A 205 16.65 -6.97 23.85
C SER A 205 17.06 -8.24 24.60
N PRO A 206 16.45 -8.53 25.77
CA PRO A 206 16.75 -9.73 26.53
C PRO A 206 16.33 -11.03 25.83
N PHE A 207 15.48 -10.93 24.81
CA PHE A 207 15.05 -12.07 24.02
C PHE A 207 15.84 -12.13 22.71
N THR A 208 16.62 -13.19 22.57
CA THR A 208 17.39 -13.47 21.35
C THR A 208 16.96 -14.81 20.76
N LEU A 209 16.71 -14.82 19.45
CA LEU A 209 16.48 -16.03 18.67
C LEU A 209 17.62 -16.18 17.68
N PHE A 210 18.37 -17.29 17.73
CA PHE A 210 19.56 -17.51 16.91
C PHE A 210 20.62 -16.40 17.00
N GLY A 211 20.74 -15.74 18.16
CA GLY A 211 21.68 -14.63 18.37
C GLY A 211 21.24 -13.26 17.84
N TRP A 212 20.06 -13.16 17.29
CA TRP A 212 19.46 -11.89 16.84
C TRP A 212 18.51 -11.34 17.90
N SER A 213 18.57 -10.03 18.11
CA SER A 213 17.62 -9.40 19.03
C SER A 213 16.19 -9.46 18.47
N LEU A 214 15.20 -9.47 19.37
CA LEU A 214 13.81 -9.46 18.98
C LEU A 214 13.48 -8.27 18.08
N ALA A 215 14.02 -7.09 18.39
CA ALA A 215 13.84 -5.89 17.58
C ALA A 215 14.36 -6.07 16.14
N THR A 216 15.50 -6.74 15.97
CA THR A 216 16.04 -7.07 14.64
C THR A 216 15.16 -8.05 13.90
N ILE A 217 14.65 -9.09 14.57
CA ILE A 217 13.77 -10.10 13.96
C ILE A 217 12.46 -9.46 13.51
N MET A 218 11.88 -8.60 14.34
CA MET A 218 10.66 -7.85 14.00
C MET A 218 10.89 -6.93 12.79
N GLY A 219 12.01 -6.19 12.79
CA GLY A 219 12.37 -5.31 11.68
C GLY A 219 12.61 -6.07 10.37
N VAL A 220 13.40 -7.15 10.41
CA VAL A 220 13.66 -7.99 9.21
C VAL A 220 12.40 -8.69 8.69
N GLY A 221 11.47 -9.05 9.60
CA GLY A 221 10.19 -9.65 9.19
C GLY A 221 9.24 -8.66 8.51
N LEU A 222 9.39 -7.35 8.78
CA LEU A 222 8.56 -6.30 8.18
C LEU A 222 9.15 -5.76 6.86
N PHE A 223 10.42 -6.00 6.55
CA PHE A 223 11.12 -5.58 5.34
C PHE A 223 11.75 -6.78 4.60
#